data_3f04b5d45109d943c6da4c81fb1d819e
#
_entry.id   3f04b5d45109d943c6da4c81fb1d819e
#
_cell.length_a   1.000
_cell.length_b   1.000
_cell.length_c   1.000
_cell.angle_alpha   90.00
_cell.angle_beta   90.00
_cell.angle_gamma   90.00
#
_symmetry.space_group_name_H-M   'P 1'
#
loop_
_entity.id
_entity.type
_entity.pdbx_description
1 polymer ?
#
loop_
_entity_poly.entity_id
_entity_poly.type
_entity_poly.pdbx_seq_one_letter_code
_entity_poly.pdbx_strand_id
1 'polypeptide(L)'
;VLEEPPQDRMPIQTYVMEYDEEMIREAIEREMARDGQVYYVFNRVNQIAEVAARIAELVPDAEVAYAHGQMSERELERVMYQFMNGEVDVLVSTTIIETGLDIGNVNTMIIHDADNLGLSQLYQLRGRIGRSNRTAYAFLMYRRNKMLKEVAEKRLSAIREFTDLGSGFKIAMKDLEI
;
A
#
# COMPACT_ATOMS: atom_id res chain seq x y z
N VAL A 1 18.76 -21.22 11.00
CA VAL A 1 18.97 -20.53 11.01
C VAL A 1 18.58 -19.53 10.37
N LEU A 2 18.47 -18.85 10.48
CA LEU A 2 18.04 -17.97 10.08
C LEU A 2 18.42 -17.27 9.44
N GLU A 3 18.20 -16.90 9.07
CA GLU A 3 18.52 -16.48 8.41
C GLU A 3 18.49 -15.32 7.93
N GLU A 4 19.25 -14.87 7.25
CA GLU A 4 19.28 -13.61 6.68
C GLU A 4 18.30 -13.51 5.61
N PRO A 5 17.54 -12.38 5.43
CA PRO A 5 16.69 -12.18 4.27
C PRO A 5 17.50 -12.25 3.00
N PRO A 6 16.87 -12.54 1.88
CA PRO A 6 17.61 -12.55 0.62
C PRO A 6 18.35 -11.25 0.43
N GLN A 7 19.55 -11.35 -0.10
CA GLN A 7 20.41 -10.19 -0.19
C GLN A 7 19.87 -9.11 -1.10
N ASP A 8 19.04 -9.49 -2.07
CA ASP A 8 18.50 -8.52 -2.99
C ASP A 8 17.15 -7.95 -2.53
N ARG A 9 16.76 -8.22 -1.29
CA ARG A 9 15.50 -7.72 -0.76
C ARG A 9 15.77 -6.84 0.43
N MET A 10 15.39 -5.57 0.30
CA MET A 10 15.55 -4.62 1.38
C MET A 10 14.41 -4.75 2.38
N PRO A 11 14.64 -4.33 3.62
CA PRO A 11 13.57 -4.34 4.61
C PRO A 11 12.42 -3.43 4.20
N ILE A 12 11.23 -3.76 4.68
CA ILE A 12 10.05 -2.95 4.44
C ILE A 12 9.77 -2.15 5.69
N GLN A 13 9.74 -0.84 5.53
CA GLN A 13 9.39 0.06 6.62
C GLN A 13 7.87 0.15 6.68
N THR A 14 7.29 -0.30 7.76
CA THR A 14 5.83 -0.38 7.89
C THR A 14 5.36 0.64 8.92
N TYR A 15 4.40 1.46 8.52
CA TYR A 15 3.80 2.46 9.38
C TYR A 15 2.32 2.19 9.51
N VAL A 16 1.82 2.25 10.74
CA VAL A 16 0.40 2.13 11.00
C VAL A 16 -0.06 3.45 11.59
N MET A 17 -1.03 4.09 10.95
CA MET A 17 -1.38 5.44 11.32
C MET A 17 -2.80 5.76 10.94
N GLU A 18 -3.31 6.84 11.49
CA GLU A 18 -4.62 7.34 11.09
C GLU A 18 -4.53 7.91 9.69
N TYR A 19 -5.64 7.83 8.95
CA TYR A 19 -5.72 8.37 7.60
C TYR A 19 -5.22 9.83 7.59
N ASP A 20 -4.29 10.12 6.71
CA ASP A 20 -3.63 11.42 6.69
C ASP A 20 -3.24 11.76 5.27
N GLU A 21 -3.94 12.73 4.68
CA GLU A 21 -3.71 13.07 3.29
C GLU A 21 -2.34 13.71 3.06
N GLU A 22 -1.82 14.41 4.05
CA GLU A 22 -0.48 14.97 3.91
C GLU A 22 0.56 13.85 3.79
N MET A 23 0.39 12.80 4.57
CA MET A 23 1.31 11.69 4.48
C MET A 23 1.16 10.97 3.15
N ILE A 24 -0.07 10.84 2.66
CA ILE A 24 -0.29 10.23 1.35
C ILE A 24 0.46 11.01 0.29
N ARG A 25 0.33 12.33 0.31
CA ARG A 25 1.02 13.17 -0.67
C ARG A 25 2.52 13.01 -0.57
N GLU A 26 3.04 13.05 0.65
CA GLU A 26 4.48 12.93 0.83
C GLU A 26 5.00 11.57 0.37
N ALA A 27 4.26 10.52 0.68
CA ALA A 27 4.70 9.17 0.30
C ALA A 27 4.74 9.03 -1.22
N ILE A 28 3.72 9.55 -1.89
CA ILE A 28 3.67 9.46 -3.34
C ILE A 28 4.79 10.29 -3.97
N GLU A 29 4.95 11.52 -3.50
CA GLU A 29 5.97 12.39 -4.07
C GLU A 29 7.37 11.84 -3.85
N ARG A 30 7.60 11.25 -2.68
CA ARG A 30 8.90 10.65 -2.42
C ARG A 30 9.17 9.49 -3.36
N GLU A 31 8.16 8.66 -3.59
CA GLU A 31 8.36 7.53 -4.46
C GLU A 31 8.57 7.97 -5.90
N MET A 32 7.82 8.98 -6.35
CA MET A 32 8.01 9.50 -7.69
C MET A 32 9.39 10.12 -7.87
N ALA A 33 9.90 10.75 -6.83
CA ALA A 33 11.21 11.39 -6.91
C ALA A 33 12.33 10.38 -7.12
N ARG A 34 12.11 9.13 -6.77
CA ARG A 34 13.10 8.09 -7.02
C ARG A 34 12.67 7.14 -8.12
N ASP A 35 11.74 7.61 -8.97
CA ASP A 35 11.29 6.90 -10.17
C ASP A 35 10.59 5.59 -9.86
N GLY A 36 9.95 5.51 -8.70
CA GLY A 36 9.17 4.34 -8.35
C GLY A 36 7.69 4.56 -8.52
N GLN A 37 6.93 3.53 -8.20
CA GLN A 37 5.49 3.55 -8.34
C GLN A 37 4.83 3.19 -7.01
N VAL A 38 3.56 3.58 -6.88
CA VAL A 38 2.81 3.41 -5.64
C VAL A 38 1.60 2.55 -5.91
N TYR A 39 1.36 1.60 -5.02
CA TYR A 39 0.17 0.76 -5.06
C TYR A 39 -0.73 1.21 -3.92
N TYR A 40 -1.91 1.70 -4.26
CA TYR A 40 -2.84 2.26 -3.27
C TYR A 40 -4.06 1.34 -3.19
N VAL A 41 -4.25 0.74 -2.03
CA VAL A 41 -5.30 -0.27 -1.86
C VAL A 41 -6.53 0.38 -1.24
N PHE A 42 -7.66 0.27 -1.94
CA PHE A 42 -8.92 0.78 -1.44
C PHE A 42 -10.00 -0.21 -1.85
N ASN A 43 -10.62 -0.85 -0.88
CA ASN A 43 -11.40 -2.05 -1.14
C ASN A 43 -12.90 -1.82 -1.32
N ARG A 44 -13.28 -0.71 -1.96
CA ARG A 44 -14.70 -0.43 -2.23
C ARG A 44 -14.85 0.02 -3.67
N VAL A 45 -15.44 -0.86 -4.47
CA VAL A 45 -15.53 -0.62 -5.91
C VAL A 45 -16.30 0.64 -6.25
N ASN A 46 -17.41 0.88 -5.54
CA ASN A 46 -18.27 2.00 -5.90
C ASN A 46 -17.71 3.37 -5.54
N GLN A 47 -16.62 3.42 -4.81
CA GLN A 47 -16.01 4.69 -4.45
C GLN A 47 -14.58 4.84 -4.95
N ILE A 48 -14.09 3.84 -5.66
CA ILE A 48 -12.68 3.82 -6.00
C ILE A 48 -12.32 4.95 -6.98
N ALA A 49 -13.23 5.30 -7.88
CA ALA A 49 -12.97 6.38 -8.81
C ALA A 49 -12.83 7.71 -8.08
N GLU A 50 -13.65 7.91 -7.04
CA GLU A 50 -13.56 9.13 -6.26
C GLU A 50 -12.25 9.22 -5.49
N VAL A 51 -11.81 8.08 -4.96
CA VAL A 51 -10.54 8.06 -4.23
C VAL A 51 -9.40 8.36 -5.19
N ALA A 52 -9.43 7.78 -6.38
CA ALA A 52 -8.39 8.06 -7.36
C ALA A 52 -8.39 9.54 -7.74
N ALA A 53 -9.56 10.14 -7.91
CA ALA A 53 -9.64 11.56 -8.23
C ALA A 53 -9.08 12.41 -7.10
N ARG A 54 -9.34 12.02 -5.86
CA ARG A 54 -8.81 12.77 -4.73
C ARG A 54 -7.30 12.69 -4.68
N ILE A 55 -6.74 11.53 -4.97
CA ILE A 55 -5.30 11.39 -4.98
C ILE A 55 -4.69 12.24 -6.08
N ALA A 56 -5.34 12.28 -7.23
CA ALA A 56 -4.86 13.14 -8.31
C ALA A 56 -4.87 14.61 -7.93
N GLU A 57 -5.84 15.02 -7.11
CA GLU A 57 -5.84 16.38 -6.60
C GLU A 57 -4.71 16.63 -5.63
N LEU A 58 -4.41 15.64 -4.79
CA LEU A 58 -3.36 15.80 -3.80
C LEU A 58 -1.98 15.88 -4.45
N VAL A 59 -1.79 15.16 -5.54
CA VAL A 59 -0.50 15.13 -6.22
C VAL A 59 -0.76 15.38 -7.71
N PRO A 60 -0.87 16.65 -8.10
CA PRO A 60 -1.24 16.95 -9.50
C PRO A 60 -0.27 16.41 -10.54
N ASP A 61 0.98 16.20 -10.18
CA ASP A 61 1.98 15.71 -11.11
C ASP A 61 1.92 14.21 -11.32
N ALA A 62 1.13 13.50 -10.54
CA ALA A 62 1.07 12.05 -10.61
C ALA A 62 0.02 11.60 -11.61
N GLU A 63 0.37 10.55 -12.37
CA GLU A 63 -0.60 9.86 -13.19
C GLU A 63 -1.27 8.80 -12.34
N VAL A 64 -2.55 8.96 -12.11
CA VAL A 64 -3.31 8.08 -11.21
C VAL A 64 -4.32 7.29 -12.02
N ALA A 65 -4.33 5.99 -11.84
CA ALA A 65 -5.31 5.12 -12.47
C ALA A 65 -5.94 4.26 -11.39
N TYR A 66 -7.07 3.65 -11.72
CA TYR A 66 -7.69 2.72 -10.78
C TYR A 66 -8.14 1.46 -11.50
N ALA A 67 -8.27 0.38 -10.72
CA ALA A 67 -8.66 -0.90 -11.25
C ALA A 67 -9.42 -1.67 -10.17
N HIS A 68 -10.44 -2.41 -10.60
CA HIS A 68 -11.21 -3.22 -9.66
C HIS A 68 -11.80 -4.41 -10.39
N GLY A 69 -12.36 -5.34 -9.60
CA GLY A 69 -12.79 -6.61 -10.14
C GLY A 69 -14.03 -6.57 -11.02
N GLN A 70 -14.75 -5.46 -11.03
CA GLN A 70 -15.94 -5.36 -11.87
C GLN A 70 -15.66 -4.72 -13.22
N MET A 71 -14.44 -4.35 -13.46
CA MET A 71 -14.05 -3.87 -14.78
C MET A 71 -13.99 -5.01 -15.78
N SER A 72 -14.18 -4.69 -17.07
CA SER A 72 -14.00 -5.71 -18.08
C SER A 72 -12.55 -6.14 -18.12
N GLU A 73 -12.33 -7.35 -18.62
CA GLU A 73 -10.98 -7.86 -18.75
C GLU A 73 -10.10 -6.94 -19.59
N ARG A 74 -10.67 -6.39 -20.64
CA ARG A 74 -9.92 -5.51 -21.52
C ARG A 74 -9.49 -4.24 -20.81
N GLU A 75 -10.41 -3.64 -20.06
CA GLU A 75 -10.06 -2.44 -19.31
C GLU A 75 -9.00 -2.72 -18.26
N LEU A 76 -9.16 -3.84 -17.57
CA LEU A 76 -8.22 -4.21 -16.53
C LEU A 76 -6.84 -4.43 -17.09
N GLU A 77 -6.77 -5.15 -18.21
CA GLU A 77 -5.49 -5.41 -18.84
C GLU A 77 -4.82 -4.12 -19.30
N ARG A 78 -5.61 -3.19 -19.82
CA ARG A 78 -5.05 -1.93 -20.28
C ARG A 78 -4.44 -1.14 -19.14
N VAL A 79 -5.16 -1.04 -18.03
CA VAL A 79 -4.66 -0.29 -16.89
C VAL A 79 -3.39 -0.96 -16.33
N MET A 80 -3.43 -2.27 -16.20
CA MET A 80 -2.27 -2.97 -15.68
C MET A 80 -1.07 -2.85 -16.60
N TYR A 81 -1.31 -2.91 -17.89
CA TYR A 81 -0.22 -2.75 -18.86
C TYR A 81 0.43 -1.37 -18.71
N GLN A 82 -0.41 -0.33 -18.59
CA GLN A 82 0.12 1.01 -18.43
C GLN A 82 0.92 1.15 -17.13
N PHE A 83 0.42 0.52 -16.08
CA PHE A 83 1.11 0.59 -14.80
C PHE A 83 2.46 -0.14 -14.87
N MET A 84 2.48 -1.30 -15.49
CA MET A 84 3.71 -2.07 -15.59
C MET A 84 4.73 -1.39 -16.48
N ASN A 85 4.27 -0.59 -17.42
CA ASN A 85 5.18 0.14 -18.32
C ASN A 85 5.62 1.49 -17.76
N GLY A 86 5.22 1.82 -16.55
CA GLY A 86 5.64 3.07 -15.95
C GLY A 86 4.83 4.28 -16.38
N GLU A 87 3.72 4.08 -17.07
CA GLU A 87 2.89 5.20 -17.51
C GLU A 87 1.95 5.69 -16.41
N VAL A 88 1.82 4.94 -15.33
CA VAL A 88 0.98 5.28 -14.21
C VAL A 88 1.85 5.32 -12.96
N ASP A 89 1.75 6.38 -12.20
CA ASP A 89 2.55 6.53 -10.99
C ASP A 89 1.86 5.91 -9.77
N VAL A 90 0.55 6.01 -9.71
CA VAL A 90 -0.22 5.48 -8.57
C VAL A 90 -1.36 4.65 -9.12
N LEU A 91 -1.40 3.39 -8.74
CA LEU A 91 -2.52 2.53 -9.09
C LEU A 91 -3.38 2.32 -7.86
N VAL A 92 -4.62 2.80 -7.93
CA VAL A 92 -5.61 2.59 -6.87
C VAL A 92 -6.37 1.32 -7.21
N SER A 93 -6.33 0.34 -6.32
CA SER A 93 -6.84 -0.97 -6.67
C SER A 93 -7.52 -1.62 -5.48
N THR A 94 -8.49 -2.47 -5.77
CA THR A 94 -9.04 -3.34 -4.74
C THR A 94 -8.11 -4.53 -4.55
N THR A 95 -8.34 -5.28 -3.49
CA THR A 95 -7.49 -6.42 -3.19
C THR A 95 -7.67 -7.57 -4.17
N ILE A 96 -8.69 -7.49 -5.01
CA ILE A 96 -8.98 -8.59 -5.93
C ILE A 96 -7.96 -8.71 -7.05
N ILE A 97 -7.21 -7.65 -7.30
CA ILE A 97 -6.37 -7.57 -8.49
C ILE A 97 -4.96 -8.07 -8.27
N GLU A 98 -4.68 -8.54 -7.10
CA GLU A 98 -3.31 -8.84 -6.76
C GLU A 98 -2.76 -10.09 -7.39
N THR A 99 -3.58 -10.89 -8.00
CA THR A 99 -3.19 -12.24 -8.42
C THR A 99 -2.05 -12.22 -9.44
N GLY A 100 -0.96 -12.86 -9.09
CA GLY A 100 0.12 -13.10 -10.03
C GLY A 100 0.91 -11.90 -10.47
N LEU A 101 0.62 -10.73 -9.92
CA LEU A 101 1.34 -9.55 -10.33
C LEU A 101 2.59 -9.37 -9.50
N ASP A 102 3.69 -9.26 -10.18
CA ASP A 102 4.98 -9.09 -9.54
C ASP A 102 5.58 -7.82 -10.11
N ILE A 103 5.20 -6.70 -9.53
CA ILE A 103 5.58 -5.41 -10.08
C ILE A 103 6.82 -4.92 -9.35
N GLY A 104 7.96 -5.10 -9.98
CA GLY A 104 9.22 -4.86 -9.31
C GLY A 104 9.50 -3.41 -8.97
N ASN A 105 8.81 -2.49 -9.62
CA ASN A 105 9.07 -1.07 -9.37
C ASN A 105 8.13 -0.47 -8.33
N VAL A 106 7.28 -1.26 -7.71
CA VAL A 106 6.38 -0.78 -6.68
C VAL A 106 7.08 -0.97 -5.33
N ASN A 107 7.50 0.12 -4.76
CA ASN A 107 8.19 0.08 -3.48
C ASN A 107 7.48 0.88 -2.39
N THR A 108 6.29 1.36 -2.69
CA THR A 108 5.47 2.03 -1.69
C THR A 108 4.04 1.52 -1.84
N MET A 109 3.47 1.09 -0.74
CA MET A 109 2.09 0.64 -0.69
C MET A 109 1.34 1.45 0.36
N ILE A 110 0.17 1.92 0.02
CA ILE A 110 -0.69 2.63 0.95
C ILE A 110 -2.01 1.88 1.02
N ILE A 111 -2.43 1.54 2.22
CA ILE A 111 -3.69 0.84 2.42
C ILE A 111 -4.64 1.79 3.12
N HIS A 112 -5.70 2.16 2.41
CA HIS A 112 -6.62 3.21 2.82
C HIS A 112 -7.41 2.85 4.08
N ASP A 113 -7.94 1.64 4.11
CA ASP A 113 -8.74 1.15 5.24
C ASP A 113 -8.15 -0.14 5.75
N ALA A 114 -7.00 -0.05 6.38
CA ALA A 114 -6.30 -1.25 6.83
C ALA A 114 -7.13 -2.02 7.87
N ASP A 115 -7.97 -1.32 8.61
CA ASP A 115 -8.80 -1.98 9.61
C ASP A 115 -9.85 -2.89 9.01
N ASN A 116 -10.17 -2.69 7.74
CA ASN A 116 -11.18 -3.51 7.06
C ASN A 116 -10.59 -4.70 6.34
N LEU A 117 -9.29 -4.89 6.44
CA LEU A 117 -8.63 -6.01 5.78
C LEU A 117 -8.26 -7.07 6.79
N GLY A 118 -8.40 -8.32 6.39
CA GLY A 118 -7.95 -9.40 7.21
C GLY A 118 -6.43 -9.44 7.26
N LEU A 119 -5.94 -10.10 8.30
CA LEU A 119 -4.50 -10.18 8.48
C LEU A 119 -3.81 -10.88 7.31
N SER A 120 -4.42 -11.96 6.82
CA SER A 120 -3.82 -12.68 5.70
C SER A 120 -3.76 -11.81 4.46
N GLN A 121 -4.76 -10.96 4.26
CA GLN A 121 -4.73 -10.05 3.12
C GLN A 121 -3.62 -9.03 3.25
N LEU A 122 -3.44 -8.49 4.44
CA LEU A 122 -2.36 -7.55 4.67
C LEU A 122 -1.01 -8.22 4.41
N TYR A 123 -0.87 -9.43 4.88
CA TYR A 123 0.36 -10.16 4.71
C TYR A 123 0.65 -10.43 3.23
N GLN A 124 -0.37 -10.80 2.48
CA GLN A 124 -0.21 -11.05 1.06
C GLN A 124 0.16 -9.78 0.31
N LEU A 125 -0.50 -8.67 0.64
CA LEU A 125 -0.20 -7.42 -0.02
C LEU A 125 1.21 -6.97 0.29
N ARG A 126 1.62 -7.11 1.54
CA ARG A 126 2.97 -6.70 1.91
C ARG A 126 4.01 -7.49 1.15
N GLY A 127 3.72 -8.74 0.82
CA GLY A 127 4.66 -9.56 0.10
C GLY A 127 4.85 -9.17 -1.35
N ARG A 128 4.08 -8.21 -1.84
CA ARG A 128 4.16 -7.85 -3.26
C ARG A 128 5.01 -6.63 -3.51
N ILE A 129 5.53 -6.00 -2.47
CA ILE A 129 6.40 -4.84 -2.65
C ILE A 129 7.78 -5.19 -2.13
N GLY A 130 8.71 -4.28 -2.36
CA GLY A 130 10.03 -4.45 -1.82
C GLY A 130 10.83 -5.54 -2.49
N ARG A 131 10.58 -5.77 -3.77
CA ARG A 131 11.27 -6.83 -4.46
C ARG A 131 12.52 -6.35 -5.20
N SER A 132 12.79 -5.06 -5.11
CA SER A 132 14.00 -4.51 -5.66
C SER A 132 15.00 -4.27 -4.54
N ASN A 133 16.14 -3.70 -4.86
CA ASN A 133 17.11 -3.38 -3.83
C ASN A 133 16.88 -2.02 -3.20
N ARG A 134 15.69 -1.46 -3.37
CA ARG A 134 15.33 -0.19 -2.75
C ARG A 134 14.52 -0.46 -1.49
N THR A 135 14.64 0.46 -0.53
CA THR A 135 13.82 0.39 0.67
C THR A 135 12.35 0.55 0.30
N ALA A 136 11.52 -0.34 0.80
CA ALA A 136 10.10 -0.29 0.54
C ALA A 136 9.35 0.27 1.74
N TYR A 137 8.20 0.85 1.48
CA TYR A 137 7.39 1.47 2.51
C TYR A 137 5.97 0.96 2.42
N ALA A 138 5.37 0.69 3.56
CA ALA A 138 3.98 0.29 3.63
C ALA A 138 3.30 1.16 4.67
N PHE A 139 2.27 1.88 4.23
CA PHE A 139 1.50 2.76 5.11
C PHE A 139 0.12 2.15 5.29
N LEU A 140 -0.16 1.67 6.49
CA LEU A 140 -1.44 1.07 6.82
C LEU A 140 -2.25 2.10 7.58
N MET A 141 -3.25 2.65 6.93
CA MET A 141 -4.03 3.74 7.50
C MET A 141 -5.40 3.25 7.95
N TYR A 142 -5.86 3.80 9.03
CA TYR A 142 -7.17 3.47 9.56
C TYR A 142 -7.93 4.75 9.80
N ARG A 143 -9.27 4.65 9.84
CA ARG A 143 -10.07 5.83 10.09
C ARG A 143 -10.21 6.04 11.57
N ARG A 144 -10.34 7.30 11.97
CA ARG A 144 -10.50 7.62 13.36
C ARG A 144 -11.88 7.13 13.82
N ASN A 145 -11.88 6.04 14.57
CA ASN A 145 -13.10 5.41 15.02
C ASN A 145 -12.77 4.72 16.34
N LYS A 146 -13.62 4.93 17.32
CA LYS A 146 -13.34 4.39 18.64
C LYS A 146 -13.29 2.88 18.66
N MET A 147 -13.99 2.22 17.76
CA MET A 147 -13.97 0.76 17.72
C MET A 147 -12.68 0.23 17.18
N LEU A 148 -11.90 1.05 16.51
CA LEU A 148 -10.69 0.59 15.84
C LEU A 148 -9.56 0.31 16.80
N LYS A 149 -9.64 0.81 18.00
CA LYS A 149 -8.50 0.68 18.89
C LYS A 149 -8.17 -0.78 19.18
N GLU A 150 -9.17 -1.57 19.51
CA GLU A 150 -8.93 -2.98 19.78
C GLU A 150 -8.50 -3.72 18.53
N VAL A 151 -9.19 -3.47 17.44
CA VAL A 151 -8.87 -4.15 16.19
C VAL A 151 -7.47 -3.78 15.74
N ALA A 152 -7.15 -2.50 15.85
CA ALA A 152 -5.83 -2.04 15.43
C ALA A 152 -4.74 -2.66 16.29
N GLU A 153 -4.97 -2.77 17.59
CA GLU A 153 -3.96 -3.36 18.45
C GLU A 153 -3.71 -4.81 18.11
N LYS A 154 -4.75 -5.56 17.82
CA LYS A 154 -4.57 -6.95 17.45
C LYS A 154 -3.81 -7.08 16.15
N ARG A 155 -4.13 -6.26 15.17
CA ARG A 155 -3.45 -6.31 13.89
C ARG A 155 -2.02 -5.84 14.00
N LEU A 156 -1.77 -4.85 14.86
CA LEU A 156 -0.42 -4.40 15.07
C LEU A 156 0.45 -5.51 15.62
N SER A 157 -0.08 -6.25 16.62
CA SER A 157 0.68 -7.34 17.19
C SER A 157 1.01 -8.38 16.15
N ALA A 158 0.04 -8.71 15.30
CA ALA A 158 0.26 -9.72 14.28
C ALA A 158 1.24 -9.25 13.23
N ILE A 159 1.13 -7.99 12.81
CA ILE A 159 2.05 -7.44 11.82
C ILE A 159 3.45 -7.40 12.37
N ARG A 160 3.58 -7.08 13.64
CA ARG A 160 4.89 -7.06 14.28
C ARG A 160 5.53 -8.43 14.23
N GLU A 161 4.76 -9.47 14.47
CA GLU A 161 5.32 -10.82 14.40
C GLU A 161 5.86 -11.14 13.03
N PHE A 162 5.15 -10.70 11.98
CA PHE A 162 5.64 -10.96 10.64
C PHE A 162 6.85 -10.14 10.29
N THR A 163 6.95 -8.93 10.80
CA THR A 163 8.03 -8.05 10.41
C THR A 163 9.28 -8.22 11.27
N ASP A 164 9.16 -8.94 12.35
CA ASP A 164 10.33 -9.18 13.22
C ASP A 164 11.39 -10.00 12.52
N LEU A 165 11.09 -10.57 11.38
CA LEU A 165 12.03 -11.43 10.69
C LEU A 165 12.88 -10.65 9.69
N GLY A 166 13.10 -9.38 9.92
CA GLY A 166 14.06 -8.67 9.12
C GLY A 166 13.56 -7.42 8.47
N SER A 167 12.39 -6.98 8.82
CA SER A 167 11.85 -5.73 8.28
C SER A 167 11.82 -4.68 9.35
N GLY A 168 12.01 -3.44 8.95
CA GLY A 168 11.79 -2.35 9.87
C GLY A 168 10.31 -2.25 10.18
N PHE A 169 9.99 -2.00 11.42
CA PHE A 169 8.62 -1.85 11.85
C PHE A 169 8.52 -0.58 12.68
N LYS A 170 7.76 0.38 12.17
CA LYS A 170 7.57 1.64 12.86
C LYS A 170 6.10 1.94 12.92
N ILE A 171 5.67 2.43 14.05
CA ILE A 171 4.27 2.74 14.27
C ILE A 171 4.16 4.22 14.58
N ALA A 172 3.25 4.89 13.89
CA ALA A 172 2.94 6.27 14.24
C ALA A 172 2.03 6.23 15.44
N MET A 173 2.63 6.21 16.62
CA MET A 173 1.88 6.02 17.85
C MET A 173 1.06 7.23 18.26
N LYS A 174 1.30 8.33 17.61
CA LYS A 174 0.64 9.56 18.00
C LYS A 174 -0.87 9.39 18.08
N ASP A 175 -1.44 8.70 17.11
CA ASP A 175 -2.88 8.55 17.05
C ASP A 175 -3.38 7.38 17.86
N LEU A 176 -2.49 6.46 18.21
CA LEU A 176 -2.91 5.30 18.97
C LEU A 176 -2.88 5.50 20.47
N GLU A 177 -2.25 6.57 20.88
CA GLU A 177 -2.17 6.84 22.31
C GLU A 177 -3.45 7.38 22.89
N ILE A 178 -4.40 7.75 22.10
CA ILE A 178 -5.65 8.32 22.58
C ILE A 178 -6.72 7.27 22.88
#